data_86b3abe99667532060ecd3cfa7c6c8e1
#
_entry.id   86b3abe99667532060ecd3cfa7c6c8e1
#
_cell.length_a   1.000
_cell.length_b   1.000
_cell.length_c   1.000
_cell.angle_alpha   90.00
_cell.angle_beta   90.00
_cell.angle_gamma   90.00
#
_symmetry.space_group_name_H-M   'P 1'
#
loop_
_entity.id
_entity.type
_entity.pdbx_description
1 polymer ?
#
loop_
_entity_poly.entity_id
_entity_poly.type
_entity_poly.pdbx_seq_one_letter_code
_entity_poly.pdbx_strand_id
1 'polypeptide(L)'
;MLDAWRSGQFVTYPDLPGWTGDRWSLLLTPGWRELIGSSLPEVVAHQWATATTTLLDDLEALDPDRWCVTSYSALLADPDSELARLCEHLDLTWDRPTGGNLPLSATTLDTPQPSKWERNAEEMKKVWDIVDDVAVRAHDVFADPPPIQPDRSRSAEAVRVGLSEEPDGVIPTDFSSVFTTTFASILEQAACSLAVTTYQSGRLVLVRRDGEKVNTHLRYFPSPMGIAVKDAKLALGTKTTVWEFWNQQAAARTIDPEGRIDACYMPRRGHTTGDIRIHDLAYDDDGELWAVATRFSSLVTFDRENSFVPRWRPQFLSGLAADDRCHLNGLAMVDGRPKYVTVLGMTDTPNGWRDDKASGGAILDVDGGAPVSVGLSMPHSPRWHDGRLWVLESGRGALCTVDIETGERETIAILPGFTRGLSFVANVAFVGLSKVRETVFDGLPITQADTPRECGVWAVDINTGETLGFMRFEGSVTEIFEVAVINGSVWPELVEPGADATNDAFVLSDEALRDVVQATDAEG
;
A
#
# COMPACT_ATOMS: atom_id res chain seq x y z
N MET A 1 6.03 -16.18 25.48
CA MET A 1 5.50 -17.20 24.55
C MET A 1 4.36 -18.00 25.17
N LEU A 2 4.46 -18.54 26.40
CA LEU A 2 3.41 -19.37 27.00
C LEU A 2 2.04 -18.65 27.08
N ASP A 3 2.02 -17.38 27.52
CA ASP A 3 0.80 -16.57 27.55
C ASP A 3 0.24 -16.29 26.14
N ALA A 4 1.11 -16.14 25.15
CA ALA A 4 0.71 -15.96 23.76
C ALA A 4 -0.01 -17.19 23.20
N TRP A 5 0.50 -18.39 23.47
CA TRP A 5 -0.16 -19.64 23.12
C TRP A 5 -1.53 -19.78 23.79
N ARG A 6 -1.61 -19.47 25.09
CA ARG A 6 -2.86 -19.56 25.88
C ARG A 6 -3.91 -18.55 25.44
N SER A 7 -3.50 -17.41 24.92
CA SER A 7 -4.44 -16.39 24.44
C SER A 7 -5.22 -16.81 23.20
N GLY A 8 -4.67 -17.75 22.42
CA GLY A 8 -5.23 -18.15 21.12
C GLY A 8 -5.18 -17.05 20.04
N GLN A 9 -4.57 -15.89 20.32
CA GLN A 9 -4.49 -14.75 19.36
C GLN A 9 -3.38 -14.92 18.31
N PHE A 10 -2.39 -15.77 18.58
CA PHE A 10 -1.21 -15.93 17.72
C PHE A 10 -1.17 -17.29 17.03
N VAL A 11 -2.33 -17.85 16.72
CA VAL A 11 -2.45 -19.12 15.99
C VAL A 11 -1.95 -18.92 14.56
N THR A 12 -0.89 -19.65 14.21
CA THR A 12 -0.29 -19.61 12.87
C THR A 12 -0.75 -20.77 12.00
N TYR A 13 -0.94 -21.94 12.61
CA TYR A 13 -1.42 -23.14 11.92
C TYR A 13 -2.59 -23.75 12.69
N PRO A 14 -3.84 -23.35 12.36
CA PRO A 14 -5.04 -23.84 13.06
C PRO A 14 -5.27 -25.34 12.85
N ASP A 15 -4.86 -25.88 11.70
CA ASP A 15 -5.05 -27.28 11.30
C ASP A 15 -3.73 -27.87 10.81
N LEU A 16 -2.71 -27.91 11.69
CA LEU A 16 -1.40 -28.48 11.36
C LEU A 16 -1.49 -30.00 11.21
N PRO A 17 -1.25 -30.58 10.00
CA PRO A 17 -1.42 -32.01 9.75
C PRO A 17 -0.54 -32.89 10.64
N GLY A 18 -1.17 -33.78 11.40
CA GLY A 18 -0.50 -34.72 12.31
C GLY A 18 -0.20 -34.14 13.70
N TRP A 19 -0.50 -32.87 13.96
CA TRP A 19 -0.43 -32.29 15.29
C TRP A 19 -1.69 -32.63 16.10
N THR A 20 -1.51 -33.04 17.35
CA THR A 20 -2.61 -33.45 18.24
C THR A 20 -2.81 -32.56 19.48
N GLY A 21 -1.96 -31.53 19.65
CA GLY A 21 -2.07 -30.56 20.72
C GLY A 21 -3.03 -29.40 20.41
N ASP A 22 -2.94 -28.33 21.21
CA ASP A 22 -3.61 -27.08 20.94
C ASP A 22 -3.21 -26.52 19.57
N ARG A 23 -4.02 -25.63 18.98
CA ARG A 23 -3.72 -25.00 17.69
C ARG A 23 -2.33 -24.38 17.72
N TRP A 24 -1.49 -24.73 16.72
CA TRP A 24 -0.11 -24.25 16.71
C TRP A 24 -0.02 -22.73 16.62
N SER A 25 0.66 -22.14 17.59
CA SER A 25 0.84 -20.69 17.70
C SER A 25 2.31 -20.30 17.50
N LEU A 26 2.54 -19.09 17.01
CA LEU A 26 3.86 -18.53 16.71
C LEU A 26 4.62 -19.32 15.62
N LEU A 27 5.97 -19.33 15.67
CA LEU A 27 6.80 -19.95 14.65
C LEU A 27 6.66 -21.49 14.61
N LEU A 28 6.60 -22.08 13.43
CA LEU A 28 6.73 -23.52 13.25
C LEU A 28 8.22 -23.88 13.17
N THR A 29 8.77 -24.40 14.27
CA THR A 29 10.18 -24.72 14.35
C THR A 29 10.50 -26.12 13.83
N PRO A 30 11.71 -26.38 13.29
CA PRO A 30 12.19 -27.74 12.99
C PRO A 30 12.00 -28.69 14.19
N GLY A 31 11.74 -29.95 13.94
CA GLY A 31 11.53 -30.96 15.01
C GLY A 31 10.14 -30.94 15.68
N TRP A 32 9.22 -30.07 15.28
CA TRP A 32 7.88 -29.97 15.90
C TRP A 32 7.10 -31.28 15.99
N ARG A 33 7.36 -32.23 15.07
CA ARG A 33 6.69 -33.55 15.09
C ARG A 33 7.11 -34.41 16.29
N GLU A 34 8.28 -34.20 16.84
CA GLU A 34 8.81 -34.89 18.01
C GLU A 34 8.13 -34.42 19.30
N LEU A 35 7.44 -33.25 19.23
CA LEU A 35 6.73 -32.67 20.35
C LEU A 35 5.27 -33.14 20.44
N ILE A 36 4.84 -34.07 19.59
CA ILE A 36 3.48 -34.59 19.62
C ILE A 36 3.28 -35.37 20.94
N GLY A 37 2.29 -34.92 21.73
CA GLY A 37 1.99 -35.47 23.04
C GLY A 37 2.75 -34.83 24.21
N SER A 38 3.65 -33.88 23.95
CA SER A 38 4.28 -33.06 24.98
C SER A 38 3.31 -32.04 25.59
N SER A 39 3.58 -31.61 26.81
CA SER A 39 2.80 -30.56 27.46
C SER A 39 3.06 -29.19 26.80
N LEU A 40 2.11 -28.27 26.91
CA LEU A 40 2.27 -26.93 26.34
C LEU A 40 3.54 -26.21 26.81
N PRO A 41 3.96 -26.23 28.08
CA PRO A 41 5.24 -25.66 28.50
C PRO A 41 6.44 -26.27 27.78
N GLU A 42 6.46 -27.61 27.57
CA GLU A 42 7.54 -28.29 26.84
C GLU A 42 7.58 -27.86 25.37
N VAL A 43 6.41 -27.79 24.70
CA VAL A 43 6.30 -27.33 23.31
C VAL A 43 6.85 -25.90 23.20
N VAL A 44 6.47 -25.00 24.08
CA VAL A 44 6.91 -23.60 24.08
C VAL A 44 8.40 -23.46 24.40
N ALA A 45 8.92 -24.28 25.30
CA ALA A 45 10.35 -24.31 25.65
C ALA A 45 11.20 -24.75 24.46
N HIS A 46 10.83 -25.85 23.80
CA HIS A 46 11.51 -26.32 22.56
C HIS A 46 11.40 -25.30 21.42
N GLN A 47 10.23 -24.71 21.23
CA GLN A 47 10.02 -23.69 20.22
C GLN A 47 10.95 -22.50 20.45
N TRP A 48 11.04 -22.02 21.69
CA TRP A 48 11.93 -20.92 22.06
C TRP A 48 13.40 -21.30 21.89
N ALA A 49 13.81 -22.46 22.40
CA ALA A 49 15.20 -22.92 22.33
C ALA A 49 15.66 -23.10 20.87
N THR A 50 14.85 -23.73 20.03
CA THR A 50 15.17 -23.94 18.61
C THR A 50 15.26 -22.63 17.85
N ALA A 51 14.29 -21.72 18.02
CA ALA A 51 14.30 -20.42 17.34
C ALA A 51 15.49 -19.56 17.79
N THR A 52 15.79 -19.55 19.08
CA THR A 52 16.93 -18.78 19.63
C THR A 52 18.27 -19.38 19.20
N THR A 53 18.43 -20.71 19.20
CA THR A 53 19.64 -21.36 18.68
C THR A 53 19.89 -21.00 17.23
N THR A 54 18.87 -21.09 16.38
CA THR A 54 18.97 -20.70 14.95
C THR A 54 19.43 -19.25 14.82
N LEU A 55 18.82 -18.33 15.59
CA LEU A 55 19.20 -16.92 15.58
C LEU A 55 20.66 -16.72 16.01
N LEU A 56 21.12 -17.39 17.06
CA LEU A 56 22.49 -17.27 17.56
C LEU A 56 23.49 -17.83 16.53
N ASP A 57 23.20 -18.98 15.90
CA ASP A 57 24.03 -19.56 14.85
C ASP A 57 24.15 -18.62 13.64
N ASP A 58 23.04 -17.98 13.24
CA ASP A 58 23.03 -17.01 12.14
C ASP A 58 23.82 -15.74 12.50
N LEU A 59 23.71 -15.24 13.74
CA LEU A 59 24.44 -14.06 14.21
C LEU A 59 25.95 -14.34 14.31
N GLU A 60 26.36 -15.52 14.78
CA GLU A 60 27.77 -15.92 14.83
C GLU A 60 28.39 -16.06 13.44
N ALA A 61 27.61 -16.37 12.42
CA ALA A 61 28.05 -16.43 11.02
C ALA A 61 28.17 -15.05 10.36
N LEU A 62 27.61 -13.99 10.97
CA LEU A 62 27.67 -12.63 10.47
C LEU A 62 28.91 -11.90 11.04
N ASP A 63 29.41 -10.95 10.25
CA ASP A 63 30.40 -9.99 10.74
C ASP A 63 29.83 -9.19 11.92
N PRO A 64 30.49 -9.06 13.06
CA PRO A 64 30.05 -8.31 14.23
C PRO A 64 29.57 -6.88 13.93
N ASP A 65 30.08 -6.24 12.90
CA ASP A 65 29.72 -4.88 12.50
C ASP A 65 28.35 -4.81 11.80
N ARG A 66 27.73 -5.95 11.50
CA ARG A 66 26.49 -6.03 10.73
C ARG A 66 25.25 -6.15 11.60
N TRP A 67 25.40 -6.24 12.91
CA TRP A 67 24.26 -6.34 13.83
C TRP A 67 24.55 -5.68 15.18
N CYS A 68 23.50 -5.26 15.86
CA CYS A 68 23.60 -4.75 17.22
C CYS A 68 22.40 -5.22 18.04
N VAL A 69 22.51 -5.11 19.35
CA VAL A 69 21.47 -5.50 20.29
C VAL A 69 20.73 -4.27 20.79
N THR A 70 19.41 -4.34 20.83
CA THR A 70 18.56 -3.39 21.55
C THR A 70 17.85 -4.08 22.70
N SER A 71 17.82 -3.42 23.85
CA SER A 71 17.07 -3.90 25.00
C SER A 71 15.65 -3.37 24.96
N TYR A 72 14.67 -4.28 24.96
CA TYR A 72 13.26 -3.89 25.05
C TYR A 72 12.95 -3.04 26.30
N SER A 73 13.63 -3.32 27.40
CA SER A 73 13.51 -2.52 28.65
C SER A 73 14.09 -1.12 28.49
N ALA A 74 15.23 -0.98 27.80
CA ALA A 74 15.84 0.32 27.49
C ALA A 74 14.94 1.11 26.55
N LEU A 75 14.44 0.46 25.48
CA LEU A 75 13.52 1.08 24.53
C LEU A 75 12.22 1.59 25.19
N LEU A 76 11.68 0.88 26.18
CA LEU A 76 10.51 1.33 26.93
C LEU A 76 10.83 2.43 27.95
N ALA A 77 12.04 2.43 28.52
CA ALA A 77 12.44 3.41 29.54
C ALA A 77 12.82 4.76 28.93
N ASP A 78 13.55 4.75 27.82
CA ASP A 78 13.97 5.95 27.08
C ASP A 78 14.09 5.64 25.58
N PRO A 79 12.96 5.70 24.85
CA PRO A 79 12.93 5.35 23.43
C PRO A 79 13.86 6.23 22.60
N ASP A 80 13.94 7.53 22.89
CA ASP A 80 14.71 8.47 22.09
C ASP A 80 16.22 8.21 22.21
N SER A 81 16.73 7.92 23.40
CA SER A 81 18.12 7.57 23.61
C SER A 81 18.48 6.24 22.94
N GLU A 82 17.61 5.23 23.03
CA GLU A 82 17.86 3.92 22.42
C GLU A 82 17.81 3.97 20.90
N LEU A 83 16.87 4.72 20.33
CA LEU A 83 16.79 4.95 18.89
C LEU A 83 17.98 5.75 18.37
N ALA A 84 18.43 6.77 19.11
CA ALA A 84 19.62 7.52 18.76
C ALA A 84 20.86 6.61 18.71
N ARG A 85 21.02 5.72 19.69
CA ARG A 85 22.09 4.72 19.74
C ARG A 85 22.04 3.75 18.56
N LEU A 86 20.86 3.27 18.19
CA LEU A 86 20.67 2.42 17.01
C LEU A 86 21.00 3.17 15.71
N CYS A 87 20.58 4.42 15.59
CA CYS A 87 20.89 5.25 14.44
C CYS A 87 22.38 5.52 14.32
N GLU A 88 23.09 5.75 15.44
CA GLU A 88 24.54 5.90 15.46
C GLU A 88 25.26 4.64 14.95
N HIS A 89 24.79 3.45 15.37
CA HIS A 89 25.32 2.17 14.85
C HIS A 89 25.13 2.01 13.33
N LEU A 90 24.03 2.56 12.80
CA LEU A 90 23.70 2.52 11.37
C LEU A 90 24.27 3.71 10.58
N ASP A 91 25.09 4.56 11.21
CA ASP A 91 25.60 5.82 10.64
C ASP A 91 24.47 6.78 10.20
N LEU A 92 23.37 6.79 10.96
CA LEU A 92 22.21 7.65 10.77
C LEU A 92 22.10 8.68 11.89
N THR A 93 21.39 9.75 11.63
CA THR A 93 21.05 10.76 12.65
C THR A 93 19.60 10.59 13.09
N TRP A 94 19.37 10.46 14.40
CA TRP A 94 18.02 10.49 14.97
C TRP A 94 17.56 11.95 15.13
N ASP A 95 16.61 12.39 14.30
CA ASP A 95 16.10 13.76 14.25
C ASP A 95 14.59 13.89 14.54
N ARG A 96 13.93 12.77 14.91
CA ARG A 96 12.47 12.71 15.16
C ARG A 96 12.17 12.14 16.55
N PRO A 97 12.29 12.92 17.62
CA PRO A 97 12.03 12.44 18.97
C PRO A 97 10.60 11.89 19.10
N THR A 98 10.48 10.76 19.80
CA THR A 98 9.18 10.10 20.07
C THR A 98 8.35 10.83 21.12
N GLY A 99 8.91 11.81 21.81
CA GLY A 99 8.27 12.50 22.93
C GLY A 99 8.26 11.68 24.22
N GLY A 100 9.10 10.65 24.30
CA GLY A 100 9.33 9.85 25.52
C GLY A 100 8.30 8.74 25.78
N ASN A 101 7.31 8.54 24.90
CA ASN A 101 6.30 7.48 25.07
C ASN A 101 6.10 6.72 23.75
N LEU A 102 6.31 5.41 23.80
CA LEU A 102 5.91 4.52 22.71
C LEU A 102 4.46 4.04 22.91
N PRO A 103 3.62 4.05 21.88
CA PRO A 103 2.29 3.47 21.97
C PRO A 103 2.39 1.95 22.16
N LEU A 104 1.49 1.38 22.97
CA LEU A 104 1.38 -0.07 23.07
C LEU A 104 0.97 -0.65 21.70
N SER A 105 1.62 -1.74 21.29
CA SER A 105 1.22 -2.48 20.09
C SER A 105 -0.20 -3.03 20.26
N ALA A 106 -1.00 -3.02 19.19
CA ALA A 106 -2.34 -3.62 19.16
C ALA A 106 -2.32 -5.14 19.48
N THR A 107 -1.17 -5.80 19.34
CA THR A 107 -0.96 -7.21 19.67
C THR A 107 -0.44 -7.44 21.09
N THR A 108 -0.28 -6.39 21.89
CA THR A 108 0.16 -6.51 23.29
C THR A 108 -0.96 -7.08 24.15
N LEU A 109 -0.75 -8.27 24.73
CA LEU A 109 -1.74 -8.94 25.57
C LEU A 109 -2.04 -8.19 26.88
N ASP A 110 -1.01 -7.63 27.49
CA ASP A 110 -1.10 -6.82 28.69
C ASP A 110 0.15 -5.94 28.84
N THR A 111 0.07 -4.93 29.70
CA THR A 111 1.15 -3.96 29.90
C THR A 111 2.49 -4.65 30.18
N PRO A 112 3.58 -4.28 29.48
CA PRO A 112 4.91 -4.81 29.72
C PRO A 112 5.37 -4.57 31.17
N GLN A 113 5.86 -5.63 31.84
CA GLN A 113 6.40 -5.56 33.19
C GLN A 113 7.58 -6.52 33.31
N PRO A 114 8.67 -6.13 34.02
CA PRO A 114 9.87 -6.98 34.17
C PRO A 114 9.61 -8.34 34.81
N SER A 115 8.67 -8.41 35.76
CA SER A 115 8.31 -9.62 36.52
C SER A 115 7.18 -10.46 35.91
N LYS A 116 6.75 -10.15 34.70
CA LYS A 116 5.61 -10.81 34.04
C LYS A 116 5.76 -12.33 33.92
N TRP A 117 6.98 -12.82 33.76
CA TRP A 117 7.31 -14.24 33.66
C TRP A 117 7.04 -15.01 34.98
N GLU A 118 7.04 -14.36 36.15
CA GLU A 118 6.81 -14.97 37.43
C GLU A 118 5.43 -15.65 37.57
N ARG A 119 4.46 -15.20 36.76
CA ARG A 119 3.13 -15.83 36.71
C ARG A 119 3.18 -17.30 36.30
N ASN A 120 4.19 -17.66 35.51
CA ASN A 120 4.38 -19.02 34.98
C ASN A 120 5.60 -19.70 35.60
N ALA A 121 6.16 -19.18 36.71
CA ALA A 121 7.42 -19.64 37.31
C ALA A 121 7.44 -21.15 37.60
N GLU A 122 6.35 -21.71 38.15
CA GLU A 122 6.27 -23.14 38.49
C GLU A 122 6.25 -24.06 37.24
N GLU A 123 5.72 -23.59 36.14
CA GLU A 123 5.74 -24.33 34.87
C GLU A 123 7.09 -24.17 34.18
N MET A 124 7.67 -22.98 34.23
CA MET A 124 9.00 -22.70 33.70
C MET A 124 10.09 -23.53 34.37
N LYS A 125 10.00 -23.74 35.69
CA LYS A 125 10.94 -24.62 36.43
C LYS A 125 10.96 -26.06 35.89
N LYS A 126 9.84 -26.58 35.39
CA LYS A 126 9.73 -27.96 34.89
C LYS A 126 10.42 -28.16 33.53
N VAL A 127 10.61 -27.09 32.78
CA VAL A 127 11.17 -27.11 31.43
C VAL A 127 12.50 -26.35 31.33
N TRP A 128 13.06 -25.98 32.48
CA TRP A 128 14.31 -25.22 32.54
C TRP A 128 15.47 -25.93 31.84
N ASP A 129 15.59 -27.23 32.04
CA ASP A 129 16.63 -28.07 31.43
C ASP A 129 16.60 -28.04 29.88
N ILE A 130 15.44 -27.67 29.28
CA ILE A 130 15.30 -27.53 27.80
C ILE A 130 15.88 -26.22 27.31
N VAL A 131 15.84 -25.16 28.13
CA VAL A 131 16.17 -23.81 27.72
C VAL A 131 17.49 -23.27 28.32
N ASP A 132 18.03 -23.89 29.38
CA ASP A 132 19.10 -23.35 30.19
C ASP A 132 20.39 -23.08 29.38
N ASP A 133 20.88 -24.07 28.64
CA ASP A 133 22.11 -23.91 27.82
C ASP A 133 21.95 -22.81 26.76
N VAL A 134 20.77 -22.74 26.12
CA VAL A 134 20.47 -21.72 25.10
C VAL A 134 20.30 -20.34 25.74
N ALA A 135 19.71 -20.27 26.94
CA ALA A 135 19.57 -19.04 27.68
C ALA A 135 20.92 -18.47 28.14
N VAL A 136 21.82 -19.32 28.57
CA VAL A 136 23.20 -18.92 28.92
C VAL A 136 23.91 -18.38 27.67
N ARG A 137 23.91 -19.12 26.56
CA ARG A 137 24.52 -18.68 25.30
C ARG A 137 23.93 -17.36 24.82
N ALA A 138 22.58 -17.21 24.86
CA ALA A 138 21.94 -15.97 24.50
C ALA A 138 22.32 -14.81 25.41
N HIS A 139 22.45 -15.08 26.71
CA HIS A 139 22.92 -14.08 27.66
C HIS A 139 24.34 -13.60 27.32
N ASP A 140 25.25 -14.51 27.06
CA ASP A 140 26.65 -14.19 26.77
C ASP A 140 26.75 -13.36 25.47
N VAL A 141 25.99 -13.72 24.42
CA VAL A 141 25.99 -13.00 23.13
C VAL A 141 25.36 -11.61 23.27
N PHE A 142 24.27 -11.49 24.02
CA PHE A 142 23.50 -10.24 24.09
C PHE A 142 23.89 -9.31 25.25
N ALA A 143 24.60 -9.81 26.27
CA ALA A 143 25.07 -9.00 27.40
C ALA A 143 26.36 -8.23 27.09
N ASP A 144 27.17 -8.73 26.18
CA ASP A 144 28.41 -8.08 25.72
C ASP A 144 28.43 -7.97 24.19
N PRO A 145 27.55 -7.11 23.64
CA PRO A 145 27.46 -6.95 22.21
C PRO A 145 28.79 -6.39 21.67
N PRO A 146 29.17 -6.74 20.43
CA PRO A 146 30.40 -6.26 19.83
C PRO A 146 30.45 -4.73 19.89
N PRO A 147 31.63 -4.13 20.17
CA PRO A 147 31.79 -2.70 20.26
C PRO A 147 31.45 -2.06 18.91
N ILE A 148 30.68 -0.99 18.93
CA ILE A 148 30.37 -0.20 17.75
C ILE A 148 31.70 0.37 17.23
N GLN A 149 32.17 -0.15 16.09
CA GLN A 149 33.26 0.44 15.34
C GLN A 149 32.66 1.15 14.13
N PRO A 150 32.58 2.49 14.11
CA PRO A 150 32.16 3.21 12.93
C PRO A 150 33.17 2.94 11.81
N ASP A 151 32.73 2.27 10.76
CA ASP A 151 33.50 2.13 9.52
C ASP A 151 33.65 3.50 8.87
N ARG A 152 34.77 4.16 9.16
CA ARG A 152 35.12 5.48 8.62
C ARG A 152 35.40 5.48 7.11
N SER A 153 35.33 4.33 6.44
CA SER A 153 35.62 4.20 5.00
C SER A 153 34.39 4.30 4.10
N ARG A 154 33.17 4.25 4.65
CA ARG A 154 31.95 4.47 3.89
C ARG A 154 31.61 5.95 3.90
N SER A 155 31.80 6.62 2.76
CA SER A 155 31.33 7.99 2.57
C SER A 155 29.81 8.07 2.78
N ALA A 156 29.33 9.15 3.39
CA ALA A 156 27.91 9.43 3.65
C ALA A 156 26.99 9.31 2.41
N GLU A 157 27.56 9.20 1.22
CA GLU A 157 26.87 9.00 -0.05
C GLU A 157 26.32 7.57 -0.26
N ALA A 158 26.97 6.54 0.31
CA ALA A 158 26.57 5.16 0.08
C ALA A 158 25.36 4.70 0.93
N VAL A 159 25.09 5.34 2.06
CA VAL A 159 24.02 4.95 3.00
C VAL A 159 22.65 5.52 2.60
N ARG A 160 22.61 6.55 1.76
CA ARG A 160 21.34 7.18 1.30
C ARG A 160 20.53 6.35 0.32
N VAL A 161 21.07 5.29 -0.25
CA VAL A 161 20.43 4.49 -1.30
C VAL A 161 19.46 3.42 -0.76
N GLY A 162 19.53 3.07 0.54
CA GLY A 162 18.76 1.98 1.14
C GLY A 162 17.46 2.38 1.83
N LEU A 163 17.19 3.67 2.05
CA LEU A 163 16.06 4.14 2.87
C LEU A 163 14.89 4.70 2.01
N SER A 164 14.59 4.08 0.89
CA SER A 164 13.43 4.43 0.07
C SER A 164 12.12 3.78 0.55
N GLU A 165 12.17 2.94 1.56
CA GLU A 165 10.97 2.45 2.26
C GLU A 165 10.97 3.06 3.66
N GLU A 166 10.08 4.04 3.89
CA GLU A 166 9.72 4.41 5.26
C GLU A 166 9.25 3.13 5.96
N PRO A 167 9.67 2.89 7.22
CA PRO A 167 9.18 1.73 7.95
C PRO A 167 7.66 1.77 7.97
N ASP A 168 7.02 0.67 7.58
CA ASP A 168 5.60 0.44 7.80
C ASP A 168 5.31 0.69 9.29
N GLY A 169 4.84 1.89 9.66
CA GLY A 169 4.52 2.11 11.07
C GLY A 169 4.28 3.54 11.55
N VAL A 170 4.77 4.57 10.88
CA VAL A 170 4.36 5.93 11.25
C VAL A 170 3.11 6.27 10.45
N ILE A 171 1.95 6.06 11.04
CA ILE A 171 0.69 6.57 10.46
C ILE A 171 0.81 8.10 10.48
N PRO A 172 0.83 8.76 9.32
CA PRO A 172 0.81 10.21 9.26
C PRO A 172 -0.40 10.71 10.06
N THR A 173 -0.19 11.67 10.94
CA THR A 173 -1.25 12.18 11.84
C THR A 173 -1.86 13.48 11.34
N ASP A 174 -1.15 14.20 10.46
CA ASP A 174 -1.62 15.46 9.90
C ASP A 174 -2.10 15.26 8.46
N PHE A 175 -3.42 15.20 8.27
CA PHE A 175 -4.09 15.10 6.98
C PHE A 175 -4.75 16.42 6.57
N SER A 176 -4.28 17.54 7.14
CA SER A 176 -4.82 18.86 6.79
C SER A 176 -4.67 19.15 5.30
N SER A 177 -5.68 19.80 4.74
CA SER A 177 -5.70 20.18 3.34
C SER A 177 -6.31 21.57 3.15
N VAL A 178 -5.85 22.25 2.12
CA VAL A 178 -6.43 23.50 1.64
C VAL A 178 -6.93 23.33 0.22
N PHE A 179 -7.92 24.12 -0.15
CA PHE A 179 -8.55 24.05 -1.46
C PHE A 179 -8.97 25.42 -1.97
N THR A 180 -9.06 25.57 -3.28
CA THR A 180 -9.66 26.74 -3.89
C THR A 180 -11.19 26.63 -3.87
N THR A 181 -11.90 27.74 -3.71
CA THR A 181 -13.37 27.75 -3.76
C THR A 181 -13.91 27.22 -5.11
N THR A 182 -13.16 27.45 -6.18
CA THR A 182 -13.45 26.92 -7.51
C THR A 182 -13.42 25.39 -7.55
N PHE A 183 -12.55 24.74 -6.77
CA PHE A 183 -12.48 23.28 -6.76
C PHE A 183 -13.77 22.65 -6.21
N ALA A 184 -14.34 23.19 -5.13
CA ALA A 184 -15.64 22.76 -4.62
C ALA A 184 -16.75 22.96 -5.66
N SER A 185 -16.73 24.10 -6.36
CA SER A 185 -17.71 24.41 -7.43
C SER A 185 -17.58 23.48 -8.63
N ILE A 186 -16.36 23.03 -8.98
CA ILE A 186 -16.14 22.05 -10.05
C ILE A 186 -16.76 20.69 -9.68
N LEU A 187 -16.56 20.20 -8.46
CA LEU A 187 -17.16 18.96 -7.98
C LEU A 187 -18.69 19.03 -8.01
N GLU A 188 -19.26 20.21 -7.69
CA GLU A 188 -20.70 20.45 -7.78
C GLU A 188 -21.21 20.38 -9.22
N GLN A 189 -20.59 21.14 -10.12
CA GLN A 189 -21.01 21.21 -11.53
C GLN A 189 -20.84 19.88 -12.24
N ALA A 190 -19.79 19.12 -11.89
CA ALA A 190 -19.56 17.79 -12.40
C ALA A 190 -20.44 16.71 -11.73
N ALA A 191 -21.19 17.06 -10.67
CA ALA A 191 -21.94 16.12 -9.84
C ALA A 191 -21.14 14.88 -9.48
N CYS A 192 -19.91 15.07 -8.99
CA CYS A 192 -18.99 13.99 -8.70
C CYS A 192 -18.24 14.19 -7.38
N SER A 193 -17.63 13.12 -6.95
CA SER A 193 -16.60 13.08 -5.91
C SER A 193 -15.36 12.37 -6.44
N LEU A 194 -14.26 12.42 -5.69
CA LEU A 194 -13.05 11.72 -6.07
C LEU A 194 -12.68 10.67 -5.04
N ALA A 195 -12.14 9.55 -5.50
CA ALA A 195 -11.43 8.58 -4.69
C ALA A 195 -9.93 8.69 -5.02
N VAL A 196 -9.12 8.94 -3.99
CA VAL A 196 -7.69 9.24 -4.12
C VAL A 196 -6.89 8.30 -3.26
N THR A 197 -5.94 7.58 -3.83
CA THR A 197 -5.04 6.70 -3.07
C THR A 197 -3.72 7.40 -2.78
N THR A 198 -3.17 7.17 -1.59
CA THR A 198 -2.00 7.89 -1.09
C THR A 198 -0.78 7.00 -0.83
N TYR A 199 -0.83 5.72 -1.17
CA TYR A 199 0.23 4.72 -0.99
C TYR A 199 1.01 4.87 0.34
N GLN A 200 1.89 5.88 0.41
CA GLN A 200 2.79 6.18 1.52
C GLN A 200 2.04 6.42 2.86
N SER A 201 0.93 7.14 2.84
CA SER A 201 0.17 7.43 4.06
C SER A 201 -0.91 6.38 4.39
N GLY A 202 -1.02 5.31 3.57
CA GLY A 202 -1.95 4.21 3.83
C GLY A 202 -3.42 4.62 3.81
N ARG A 203 -3.81 5.59 2.97
CA ARG A 203 -5.19 6.10 2.94
C ARG A 203 -5.80 6.06 1.56
N LEU A 204 -7.05 5.62 1.52
CA LEU A 204 -8.01 6.00 0.50
C LEU A 204 -8.72 7.25 1.00
N VAL A 205 -8.70 8.33 0.24
CA VAL A 205 -9.33 9.59 0.56
C VAL A 205 -10.53 9.80 -0.36
N LEU A 206 -11.73 9.87 0.20
CA LEU A 206 -12.90 10.33 -0.53
C LEU A 206 -12.95 11.86 -0.45
N VAL A 207 -12.79 12.53 -1.58
CA VAL A 207 -12.84 13.97 -1.69
C VAL A 207 -14.26 14.37 -2.12
N ARG A 208 -14.99 14.97 -1.19
CA ARG A 208 -16.43 15.25 -1.29
C ARG A 208 -16.72 16.73 -1.16
N ARG A 209 -17.74 17.21 -1.84
CA ARG A 209 -18.21 18.58 -1.65
C ARG A 209 -19.07 18.70 -0.39
N ASP A 210 -18.83 19.73 0.42
CA ASP A 210 -19.61 20.08 1.61
C ASP A 210 -20.01 21.56 1.58
N GLY A 211 -21.08 21.87 0.89
CA GLY A 211 -21.46 23.25 0.61
C GLY A 211 -20.38 23.95 -0.25
N GLU A 212 -19.81 25.04 0.24
CA GLU A 212 -18.69 25.73 -0.41
C GLU A 212 -17.31 25.15 -0.01
N LYS A 213 -17.31 24.09 0.80
CA LYS A 213 -16.10 23.43 1.31
C LYS A 213 -15.85 22.09 0.62
N VAL A 214 -14.63 21.62 0.78
CA VAL A 214 -14.22 20.25 0.44
C VAL A 214 -14.04 19.47 1.73
N ASN A 215 -14.65 18.30 1.80
CA ASN A 215 -14.45 17.31 2.85
C ASN A 215 -13.50 16.23 2.34
N THR A 216 -12.47 15.93 3.10
CA THR A 216 -11.57 14.79 2.87
C THR A 216 -11.88 13.70 3.90
N HIS A 217 -12.44 12.59 3.43
CA HIS A 217 -12.83 11.47 4.28
C HIS A 217 -11.87 10.30 4.07
N LEU A 218 -11.24 9.85 5.15
CA LEU A 218 -10.10 8.93 5.10
C LEU A 218 -10.53 7.52 5.50
N ARG A 219 -10.07 6.52 4.72
CA ARG A 219 -10.18 5.10 5.02
C ARG A 219 -8.80 4.47 4.99
N TYR A 220 -8.51 3.58 5.94
CA TYR A 220 -7.21 2.93 6.04
C TYR A 220 -7.14 1.69 5.16
N PHE A 221 -6.09 1.62 4.34
CA PHE A 221 -5.73 0.43 3.59
C PHE A 221 -4.20 0.30 3.51
N PRO A 222 -3.65 -0.92 3.66
CA PRO A 222 -2.20 -1.13 3.52
C PRO A 222 -1.73 -0.80 2.10
N SER A 223 -0.91 0.26 1.95
CA SER A 223 -0.33 0.70 0.67
C SER A 223 -1.36 0.73 -0.48
N PRO A 224 -2.44 1.56 -0.39
CA PRO A 224 -3.44 1.63 -1.43
C PRO A 224 -2.85 2.26 -2.69
N MET A 225 -3.00 1.57 -3.83
CA MET A 225 -2.39 1.92 -5.11
C MET A 225 -3.45 2.15 -6.19
N GLY A 226 -3.49 1.30 -7.21
CA GLY A 226 -4.45 1.40 -8.31
C GLY A 226 -5.90 1.35 -7.83
N ILE A 227 -6.76 2.13 -8.48
CA ILE A 227 -8.20 2.19 -8.21
C ILE A 227 -8.97 2.22 -9.52
N ALA A 228 -10.06 1.48 -9.59
CA ALA A 228 -11.00 1.53 -10.71
C ALA A 228 -12.42 1.80 -10.20
N VAL A 229 -13.12 2.69 -10.90
CA VAL A 229 -14.56 2.94 -10.68
C VAL A 229 -15.29 2.74 -11.99
N LYS A 230 -16.27 1.85 -12.00
CA LYS A 230 -17.15 1.63 -13.16
C LYS A 230 -18.57 1.32 -12.65
N ASP A 231 -19.55 2.10 -13.08
CA ASP A 231 -20.95 1.99 -12.66
C ASP A 231 -21.09 1.98 -11.12
N ALA A 232 -21.67 0.92 -10.57
CA ALA A 232 -21.86 0.74 -9.13
C ALA A 232 -20.67 0.04 -8.44
N LYS A 233 -19.53 -0.16 -9.10
CA LYS A 233 -18.37 -0.91 -8.60
C LYS A 233 -17.18 0.00 -8.38
N LEU A 234 -16.42 -0.31 -7.34
CA LEU A 234 -15.10 0.25 -7.08
C LEU A 234 -14.14 -0.89 -6.77
N ALA A 235 -12.99 -0.92 -7.42
CA ALA A 235 -11.89 -1.83 -7.08
C ALA A 235 -10.70 -1.04 -6.55
N LEU A 236 -10.03 -1.58 -5.53
CA LEU A 236 -8.87 -0.99 -4.87
C LEU A 236 -7.75 -2.01 -4.74
N GLY A 237 -6.62 -1.73 -5.33
CA GLY A 237 -5.38 -2.48 -5.12
C GLY A 237 -4.69 -2.03 -3.84
N THR A 238 -4.34 -3.00 -2.99
CA THR A 238 -3.55 -2.77 -1.78
C THR A 238 -2.25 -3.58 -1.83
N LYS A 239 -1.45 -3.57 -0.76
CA LYS A 239 -0.14 -4.28 -0.74
C LYS A 239 -0.23 -5.73 -1.23
N THR A 240 -1.23 -6.48 -0.76
CA THR A 240 -1.33 -7.92 -1.05
C THR A 240 -2.73 -8.38 -1.44
N THR A 241 -3.67 -7.46 -1.58
CA THR A 241 -5.08 -7.78 -1.82
C THR A 241 -5.71 -6.79 -2.78
N VAL A 242 -6.50 -7.27 -3.72
CA VAL A 242 -7.45 -6.45 -4.48
C VAL A 242 -8.81 -6.56 -3.82
N TRP A 243 -9.36 -5.43 -3.43
CA TRP A 243 -10.71 -5.35 -2.89
C TRP A 243 -11.68 -4.86 -3.95
N GLU A 244 -12.82 -5.52 -4.06
CA GLU A 244 -13.95 -5.05 -4.87
C GLU A 244 -15.12 -4.67 -3.96
N PHE A 245 -15.66 -3.50 -4.20
CA PHE A 245 -16.79 -2.91 -3.49
C PHE A 245 -17.96 -2.67 -4.44
N TRP A 246 -19.18 -2.84 -3.94
CA TRP A 246 -20.40 -2.49 -4.68
C TRP A 246 -21.17 -1.41 -3.94
N ASN A 247 -21.69 -0.43 -4.69
CA ASN A 247 -22.57 0.58 -4.14
C ASN A 247 -23.90 -0.06 -3.70
N GLN A 248 -24.16 0.00 -2.40
CA GLN A 248 -25.35 -0.53 -1.75
C GLN A 248 -26.24 0.62 -1.27
N GLN A 249 -27.27 0.97 -2.04
CA GLN A 249 -28.18 2.07 -1.74
C GLN A 249 -28.93 1.88 -0.41
N ALA A 250 -29.23 0.62 -0.02
CA ALA A 250 -29.84 0.31 1.26
C ALA A 250 -28.93 0.66 2.44
N ALA A 251 -27.64 0.31 2.35
CA ALA A 251 -26.65 0.63 3.38
C ALA A 251 -26.41 2.15 3.50
N ALA A 252 -26.49 2.90 2.41
CA ALA A 252 -26.37 4.35 2.42
C ALA A 252 -27.40 5.05 3.32
N ARG A 253 -28.53 4.40 3.58
CA ARG A 253 -29.62 4.96 4.42
C ARG A 253 -29.43 4.70 5.90
N THR A 254 -28.59 3.76 6.28
CA THR A 254 -28.41 3.30 7.66
C THR A 254 -27.06 3.69 8.26
N ILE A 255 -26.15 4.24 7.45
CA ILE A 255 -24.81 4.67 7.91
C ILE A 255 -24.83 6.17 8.19
N ASP A 256 -24.20 6.57 9.28
CA ASP A 256 -24.05 7.98 9.65
C ASP A 256 -23.15 8.79 8.68
N PRO A 257 -23.49 10.04 8.40
CA PRO A 257 -24.70 10.76 8.78
C PRO A 257 -25.92 10.35 7.95
N GLU A 258 -26.97 9.89 8.61
CA GLU A 258 -28.20 9.42 7.96
C GLU A 258 -28.77 10.45 6.97
N GLY A 259 -29.17 9.97 5.80
CA GLY A 259 -29.83 10.78 4.76
C GLY A 259 -28.87 11.68 3.97
N ARG A 260 -27.57 11.66 4.25
CA ARG A 260 -26.57 12.45 3.52
C ARG A 260 -25.78 11.61 2.50
N ILE A 261 -25.57 10.33 2.80
CA ILE A 261 -24.82 9.42 1.95
C ILE A 261 -25.64 9.05 0.73
N ASP A 262 -25.13 9.33 -0.46
CA ASP A 262 -25.79 9.06 -1.74
C ASP A 262 -25.23 7.82 -2.46
N ALA A 263 -24.07 7.32 -2.06
CA ALA A 263 -23.49 6.04 -2.47
C ALA A 263 -22.72 5.41 -1.32
N CYS A 264 -22.91 4.11 -1.08
CA CYS A 264 -22.19 3.36 -0.04
C CYS A 264 -21.52 2.14 -0.65
N TYR A 265 -20.20 2.20 -0.76
CA TYR A 265 -19.38 1.14 -1.32
C TYR A 265 -19.06 0.10 -0.24
N MET A 266 -19.79 -1.03 -0.28
CA MET A 266 -19.61 -2.16 0.64
C MET A 266 -18.66 -3.20 0.05
N PRO A 267 -17.71 -3.77 0.84
CA PRO A 267 -16.80 -4.80 0.37
C PRO A 267 -17.59 -6.07 -0.04
N ARG A 268 -17.22 -6.65 -1.17
CA ARG A 268 -17.85 -7.87 -1.71
C ARG A 268 -16.86 -8.99 -2.00
N ARG A 269 -15.66 -8.63 -2.45
CA ARG A 269 -14.60 -9.59 -2.74
C ARG A 269 -13.28 -9.05 -2.25
N GLY A 270 -12.47 -9.94 -1.68
CA GLY A 270 -11.07 -9.71 -1.40
C GLY A 270 -10.27 -10.79 -2.12
N HIS A 271 -9.42 -10.42 -3.07
CA HIS A 271 -8.58 -11.35 -3.81
C HIS A 271 -7.14 -11.20 -3.34
N THR A 272 -6.59 -12.23 -2.71
CA THR A 272 -5.21 -12.23 -2.21
C THR A 272 -4.24 -12.49 -3.35
N THR A 273 -3.42 -11.48 -3.69
CA THR A 273 -2.49 -11.51 -4.82
C THR A 273 -1.04 -11.78 -4.41
N GLY A 274 -0.70 -11.60 -3.13
CA GLY A 274 0.67 -11.30 -2.74
C GLY A 274 1.09 -9.89 -3.19
N ASP A 275 2.29 -9.46 -2.87
CA ASP A 275 2.79 -8.14 -3.28
C ASP A 275 3.22 -8.16 -4.77
N ILE A 276 2.26 -7.87 -5.66
CA ILE A 276 2.51 -7.74 -7.11
C ILE A 276 2.65 -6.28 -7.55
N ARG A 277 2.54 -5.31 -6.63
CA ARG A 277 2.59 -3.87 -6.88
C ARG A 277 1.55 -3.44 -7.92
N ILE A 278 0.28 -3.39 -7.51
CA ILE A 278 -0.86 -3.10 -8.39
C ILE A 278 -0.89 -1.60 -8.69
N HIS A 279 -0.26 -1.18 -9.78
CA HIS A 279 -0.14 0.23 -10.12
C HIS A 279 -1.40 0.83 -10.74
N ASP A 280 -2.16 0.05 -11.50
CA ASP A 280 -3.39 0.52 -12.13
C ASP A 280 -4.42 -0.61 -12.17
N LEU A 281 -5.69 -0.24 -12.20
CA LEU A 281 -6.85 -1.13 -12.29
C LEU A 281 -7.85 -0.58 -13.32
N ALA A 282 -8.52 -1.46 -14.03
CA ALA A 282 -9.63 -1.08 -14.91
C ALA A 282 -10.62 -2.24 -15.08
N TYR A 283 -11.91 -1.94 -15.14
CA TYR A 283 -12.93 -2.89 -15.59
C TYR A 283 -13.11 -2.81 -17.09
N ASP A 284 -13.16 -3.96 -17.75
CA ASP A 284 -13.57 -4.05 -19.16
C ASP A 284 -15.10 -3.99 -19.32
N ASP A 285 -15.60 -4.10 -20.56
CA ASP A 285 -17.03 -4.06 -20.82
C ASP A 285 -17.76 -5.34 -20.43
N ASP A 286 -17.04 -6.45 -20.31
CA ASP A 286 -17.58 -7.73 -19.79
C ASP A 286 -17.63 -7.74 -18.25
N GLY A 287 -17.07 -6.71 -17.60
CA GLY A 287 -16.99 -6.56 -16.14
C GLY A 287 -15.85 -7.33 -15.50
N GLU A 288 -14.89 -7.85 -16.30
CA GLU A 288 -13.65 -8.43 -15.80
C GLU A 288 -12.71 -7.33 -15.29
N LEU A 289 -12.08 -7.55 -14.15
CA LEU A 289 -11.14 -6.61 -13.57
C LEU A 289 -9.72 -6.91 -14.05
N TRP A 290 -9.13 -5.94 -14.74
CA TRP A 290 -7.75 -5.94 -15.18
C TRP A 290 -6.87 -5.18 -14.21
N ALA A 291 -5.64 -5.64 -14.03
CA ALA A 291 -4.64 -5.00 -13.18
C ALA A 291 -3.27 -4.93 -13.87
N VAL A 292 -2.54 -3.88 -13.52
CA VAL A 292 -1.12 -3.75 -13.84
C VAL A 292 -0.32 -4.33 -12.68
N ALA A 293 0.25 -5.53 -12.89
CA ALA A 293 1.15 -6.19 -11.94
C ALA A 293 2.59 -5.75 -12.23
N THR A 294 2.98 -4.58 -11.70
CA THR A 294 4.26 -3.93 -11.99
C THR A 294 5.45 -4.81 -11.65
N ARG A 295 5.40 -5.51 -10.51
CA ARG A 295 6.47 -6.42 -10.10
C ARG A 295 6.75 -7.51 -11.12
N PHE A 296 5.72 -7.94 -11.87
CA PHE A 296 5.81 -8.93 -12.93
C PHE A 296 5.84 -8.33 -14.35
N SER A 297 5.80 -6.99 -14.45
CA SER A 297 5.76 -6.26 -15.71
C SER A 297 4.71 -6.80 -16.68
N SER A 298 3.48 -7.04 -16.19
CA SER A 298 2.40 -7.70 -16.95
C SER A 298 1.02 -7.14 -16.63
N LEU A 299 0.10 -7.28 -17.60
CA LEU A 299 -1.34 -7.15 -17.35
C LEU A 299 -1.88 -8.50 -16.88
N VAL A 300 -2.72 -8.45 -15.86
CA VAL A 300 -3.30 -9.63 -15.23
C VAL A 300 -4.80 -9.46 -14.98
N THR A 301 -5.50 -10.57 -14.84
CA THR A 301 -6.86 -10.65 -14.29
C THR A 301 -6.88 -11.61 -13.09
N PHE A 302 -8.04 -11.82 -12.50
CA PHE A 302 -8.20 -12.59 -11.28
C PHE A 302 -9.22 -13.71 -11.48
N ASP A 303 -8.92 -14.90 -10.95
CA ASP A 303 -9.82 -16.03 -10.90
C ASP A 303 -10.01 -16.54 -9.45
N ARG A 304 -10.53 -17.74 -9.27
CA ARG A 304 -10.81 -18.30 -7.94
C ARG A 304 -9.68 -19.15 -7.37
N GLU A 305 -8.68 -19.47 -8.18
CA GLU A 305 -7.68 -20.51 -7.85
C GLU A 305 -6.27 -19.93 -7.75
N ASN A 306 -5.99 -18.88 -8.54
CA ASN A 306 -4.65 -18.32 -8.68
C ASN A 306 -4.52 -16.96 -7.98
N SER A 307 -3.32 -16.60 -7.56
CA SER A 307 -3.04 -15.24 -7.07
C SER A 307 -3.31 -14.17 -8.12
N PHE A 308 -3.08 -14.49 -9.39
CA PHE A 308 -3.44 -13.69 -10.57
C PHE A 308 -3.25 -14.53 -11.84
N VAL A 309 -3.89 -14.11 -12.92
CA VAL A 309 -3.80 -14.76 -14.24
C VAL A 309 -3.11 -13.81 -15.21
N PRO A 310 -1.85 -14.05 -15.62
CA PRO A 310 -1.18 -13.22 -16.62
C PRO A 310 -1.91 -13.29 -17.97
N ARG A 311 -2.22 -12.12 -18.54
CA ARG A 311 -2.94 -11.98 -19.80
C ARG A 311 -2.07 -11.43 -20.93
N TRP A 312 -1.16 -10.52 -20.56
CA TRP A 312 -0.28 -9.88 -21.52
C TRP A 312 1.00 -9.39 -20.84
N ARG A 313 2.09 -9.37 -21.58
CA ARG A 313 3.36 -8.72 -21.22
C ARG A 313 4.04 -8.14 -22.45
N PRO A 314 4.90 -7.12 -22.30
CA PRO A 314 5.70 -6.61 -23.40
C PRO A 314 6.51 -7.72 -24.10
N GLN A 315 6.57 -7.67 -25.44
CA GLN A 315 7.24 -8.71 -26.24
C GLN A 315 8.76 -8.74 -26.04
N PHE A 316 9.36 -7.63 -25.61
CA PHE A 316 10.79 -7.57 -25.34
C PHE A 316 11.20 -8.27 -24.04
N LEU A 317 10.25 -8.64 -23.18
CA LEU A 317 10.55 -9.40 -21.97
C LEU A 317 10.70 -10.89 -22.30
N SER A 318 11.81 -11.50 -21.86
CA SER A 318 12.10 -12.93 -22.08
C SER A 318 11.17 -13.87 -21.33
N GLY A 319 10.58 -13.44 -20.20
CA GLY A 319 9.69 -14.25 -19.39
C GLY A 319 8.97 -13.46 -18.31
N LEU A 320 8.13 -14.16 -17.54
CA LEU A 320 7.44 -13.64 -16.37
C LEU A 320 8.35 -13.82 -15.14
N ALA A 321 8.72 -12.73 -14.48
CA ALA A 321 9.58 -12.74 -13.29
C ALA A 321 9.19 -11.60 -12.33
N ALA A 322 9.37 -11.83 -11.03
CA ALA A 322 9.00 -10.90 -9.96
C ALA A 322 10.13 -9.88 -9.65
N ASP A 323 10.71 -9.29 -10.69
CA ASP A 323 11.93 -8.47 -10.61
C ASP A 323 11.81 -7.08 -11.25
N ASP A 324 10.58 -6.64 -11.58
CA ASP A 324 10.25 -5.28 -12.02
C ASP A 324 11.13 -4.77 -13.19
N ARG A 325 11.17 -5.52 -14.29
CA ARG A 325 12.11 -5.28 -15.39
C ARG A 325 11.88 -3.97 -16.14
N CYS A 326 10.64 -3.68 -16.52
CA CYS A 326 10.30 -2.49 -17.31
C CYS A 326 9.42 -1.47 -16.56
N HIS A 327 9.02 -1.78 -15.34
CA HIS A 327 8.08 -1.00 -14.56
C HIS A 327 6.82 -0.63 -15.32
N LEU A 328 6.10 -1.67 -15.78
CA LEU A 328 4.75 -1.48 -16.32
C LEU A 328 3.87 -0.86 -15.26
N ASN A 329 3.26 0.31 -15.52
CA ASN A 329 2.65 1.08 -14.43
C ASN A 329 1.29 1.70 -14.73
N GLY A 330 0.83 1.70 -15.97
CA GLY A 330 -0.48 2.28 -16.29
C GLY A 330 -1.17 1.56 -17.44
N LEU A 331 -2.50 1.65 -17.49
CA LEU A 331 -3.38 1.00 -18.44
C LEU A 331 -4.46 1.97 -18.95
N ALA A 332 -4.53 2.14 -20.26
CA ALA A 332 -5.65 2.81 -20.91
C ALA A 332 -6.57 1.78 -21.59
N MET A 333 -7.86 1.90 -21.30
CA MET A 333 -8.93 1.12 -21.93
C MET A 333 -9.45 1.88 -23.16
N VAL A 334 -9.64 1.20 -24.28
CA VAL A 334 -10.30 1.73 -25.48
C VAL A 334 -11.38 0.73 -25.88
N ASP A 335 -12.57 1.20 -26.14
CA ASP A 335 -13.74 0.36 -26.48
C ASP A 335 -13.90 -0.82 -25.49
N GLY A 336 -13.74 -0.50 -24.18
CA GLY A 336 -13.89 -1.47 -23.10
C GLY A 336 -12.80 -2.54 -22.99
N ARG A 337 -11.64 -2.37 -23.66
CA ARG A 337 -10.54 -3.35 -23.64
C ARG A 337 -9.20 -2.69 -23.36
N PRO A 338 -8.24 -3.42 -22.73
CA PRO A 338 -6.85 -2.95 -22.61
C PRO A 338 -6.26 -2.61 -23.98
N LYS A 339 -5.75 -1.38 -24.14
CA LYS A 339 -5.21 -0.95 -25.43
C LYS A 339 -3.82 -0.34 -25.34
N TYR A 340 -3.61 0.59 -24.41
CA TYR A 340 -2.30 1.21 -24.25
C TYR A 340 -1.79 1.05 -22.83
N VAL A 341 -0.48 0.85 -22.69
CA VAL A 341 0.18 0.75 -21.39
C VAL A 341 1.42 1.64 -21.38
N THR A 342 1.79 2.08 -20.17
CA THR A 342 3.05 2.81 -19.93
C THR A 342 4.08 1.94 -19.25
N VAL A 343 5.34 2.08 -19.67
CA VAL A 343 6.52 1.50 -19.04
C VAL A 343 7.55 2.58 -18.75
N LEU A 344 8.32 2.46 -17.66
CA LEU A 344 9.39 3.42 -17.36
C LEU A 344 10.69 3.13 -18.12
N GLY A 345 10.84 1.93 -18.67
CA GLY A 345 11.97 1.57 -19.51
C GLY A 345 11.69 0.32 -20.32
N MET A 346 12.15 0.30 -21.58
CA MET A 346 12.04 -0.89 -22.43
C MET A 346 13.23 -1.83 -22.20
N THR A 347 13.29 -2.45 -21.01
CA THR A 347 14.40 -3.31 -20.58
C THR A 347 13.93 -4.69 -20.14
N ASP A 348 14.80 -5.70 -20.26
CA ASP A 348 14.57 -7.09 -19.84
C ASP A 348 15.52 -7.51 -18.69
N THR A 349 16.10 -6.54 -18.00
CA THR A 349 16.96 -6.77 -16.84
C THR A 349 16.25 -6.37 -15.54
N PRO A 350 16.48 -7.05 -14.41
CA PRO A 350 15.88 -6.70 -13.13
C PRO A 350 16.08 -5.23 -12.78
N ASN A 351 14.98 -4.51 -12.54
CA ASN A 351 14.95 -3.05 -12.29
C ASN A 351 15.68 -2.17 -13.32
N GLY A 352 15.93 -2.65 -14.54
CA GLY A 352 16.73 -1.96 -15.56
C GLY A 352 16.16 -0.61 -16.02
N TRP A 353 14.86 -0.38 -15.85
CA TRP A 353 14.23 0.92 -16.08
C TRP A 353 14.86 2.08 -15.29
N ARG A 354 15.58 1.78 -14.19
CA ARG A 354 16.20 2.80 -13.33
C ARG A 354 17.39 3.50 -13.98
N ASP A 355 17.98 2.91 -15.01
CA ASP A 355 19.18 3.42 -15.67
C ASP A 355 18.90 4.69 -16.49
N ASP A 356 17.67 4.84 -17.01
CA ASP A 356 17.25 6.04 -17.76
C ASP A 356 15.82 6.48 -17.36
N LYS A 357 15.67 7.09 -16.22
CA LYS A 357 14.39 7.64 -15.73
C LYS A 357 13.95 8.87 -16.52
N ALA A 358 14.90 9.61 -17.07
CA ALA A 358 14.64 10.90 -17.71
C ALA A 358 14.01 10.76 -19.10
N SER A 359 14.32 9.66 -19.84
CA SER A 359 13.89 9.47 -21.22
C SER A 359 13.63 8.01 -21.62
N GLY A 360 13.81 7.05 -20.73
CA GLY A 360 13.61 5.62 -21.01
C GLY A 360 12.16 5.19 -21.18
N GLY A 361 11.20 6.01 -20.76
CA GLY A 361 9.78 5.68 -20.75
C GLY A 361 9.16 5.56 -22.13
N ALA A 362 8.13 4.71 -22.23
CA ALA A 362 7.39 4.46 -23.46
C ALA A 362 5.90 4.18 -23.21
N ILE A 363 5.10 4.38 -24.24
CA ILE A 363 3.72 3.89 -24.35
C ILE A 363 3.71 2.76 -25.39
N LEU A 364 3.12 1.63 -25.04
CA LEU A 364 3.02 0.45 -25.91
C LEU A 364 1.57 0.18 -26.28
N ASP A 365 1.36 -0.30 -27.50
CA ASP A 365 0.08 -0.87 -27.95
C ASP A 365 0.00 -2.35 -27.51
N VAL A 366 -1.05 -2.70 -26.79
CA VAL A 366 -1.26 -4.06 -26.25
C VAL A 366 -1.48 -5.08 -27.38
N ASP A 367 -2.20 -4.72 -28.44
CA ASP A 367 -2.52 -5.63 -29.53
C ASP A 367 -1.27 -5.97 -30.37
N GLY A 368 -0.51 -4.92 -30.75
CA GLY A 368 0.67 -5.06 -31.61
C GLY A 368 1.98 -5.24 -30.84
N GLY A 369 2.01 -4.90 -29.54
CA GLY A 369 3.22 -4.88 -28.72
C GLY A 369 4.25 -3.83 -29.14
N ALA A 370 3.93 -3.00 -30.12
CA ALA A 370 4.82 -1.96 -30.64
C ALA A 370 4.78 -0.69 -29.78
N PRO A 371 5.88 0.07 -29.67
CA PRO A 371 5.87 1.38 -29.06
C PRO A 371 5.06 2.38 -29.90
N VAL A 372 4.12 3.07 -29.25
CA VAL A 372 3.36 4.19 -29.82
C VAL A 372 4.15 5.48 -29.65
N SER A 373 4.74 5.70 -28.48
CA SER A 373 5.59 6.86 -28.20
C SER A 373 6.73 6.44 -27.29
N VAL A 374 7.92 7.00 -27.49
CA VAL A 374 9.14 6.70 -26.73
C VAL A 374 9.82 7.97 -26.24
N GLY A 375 10.78 7.86 -25.33
CA GLY A 375 11.52 9.01 -24.83
C GLY A 375 10.73 9.82 -23.79
N LEU A 376 9.78 9.20 -23.08
CA LEU A 376 9.00 9.85 -22.04
C LEU A 376 9.76 9.84 -20.70
N SER A 377 9.60 10.93 -19.94
CA SER A 377 10.14 11.04 -18.58
C SER A 377 9.16 10.49 -17.57
N MET A 378 9.35 9.24 -17.15
CA MET A 378 8.51 8.53 -16.16
C MET A 378 7.00 8.64 -16.48
N PRO A 379 6.52 8.09 -17.60
CA PRO A 379 5.10 8.17 -17.95
C PRO A 379 4.23 7.37 -16.99
N HIS A 380 3.09 7.95 -16.58
CA HIS A 380 2.07 7.33 -15.72
C HIS A 380 0.66 7.59 -16.23
N SER A 381 -0.29 6.80 -15.72
CA SER A 381 -1.73 6.98 -15.85
C SER A 381 -2.18 7.29 -17.28
N PRO A 382 -1.87 6.45 -18.29
CA PRO A 382 -2.41 6.61 -19.62
C PRO A 382 -3.94 6.48 -19.56
N ARG A 383 -4.67 7.36 -20.26
CA ARG A 383 -6.13 7.31 -20.33
C ARG A 383 -6.60 7.63 -21.73
N TRP A 384 -7.65 6.96 -22.17
CA TRP A 384 -8.36 7.30 -23.40
C TRP A 384 -9.56 8.15 -23.05
N HIS A 385 -9.57 9.39 -23.53
CA HIS A 385 -10.66 10.31 -23.26
C HIS A 385 -10.88 11.23 -24.44
N ASP A 386 -12.15 11.43 -24.84
CA ASP A 386 -12.58 12.28 -25.96
C ASP A 386 -11.78 12.00 -27.27
N GLY A 387 -11.64 10.70 -27.60
CA GLY A 387 -10.95 10.26 -28.82
C GLY A 387 -9.45 10.47 -28.84
N ARG A 388 -8.82 10.79 -27.70
CA ARG A 388 -7.38 11.06 -27.56
C ARG A 388 -6.75 10.17 -26.51
N LEU A 389 -5.47 9.86 -26.71
CA LEU A 389 -4.63 9.22 -25.71
C LEU A 389 -3.96 10.30 -24.86
N TRP A 390 -4.23 10.27 -23.56
CA TRP A 390 -3.66 11.14 -22.54
C TRP A 390 -2.61 10.40 -21.74
N VAL A 391 -1.59 11.12 -21.26
CA VAL A 391 -0.54 10.57 -20.40
C VAL A 391 0.01 11.65 -19.46
N LEU A 392 0.40 11.24 -18.29
CA LEU A 392 1.18 12.08 -17.38
C LEU A 392 2.67 11.82 -17.61
N GLU A 393 3.41 12.82 -18.07
CA GLU A 393 4.87 12.79 -18.13
C GLU A 393 5.43 13.29 -16.79
N SER A 394 5.43 12.40 -15.81
CA SER A 394 5.59 12.72 -14.39
C SER A 394 6.94 13.35 -14.05
N GLY A 395 8.01 12.91 -14.72
CA GLY A 395 9.34 13.48 -14.55
C GLY A 395 9.47 14.93 -15.05
N ARG A 396 8.42 15.45 -15.71
CA ARG A 396 8.29 16.86 -16.15
C ARG A 396 7.16 17.60 -15.44
N GLY A 397 6.33 16.90 -14.67
CA GLY A 397 5.10 17.45 -14.10
C GLY A 397 4.05 17.80 -15.15
N ALA A 398 4.03 17.09 -16.27
CA ALA A 398 3.22 17.44 -17.42
C ALA A 398 1.99 16.55 -17.61
N LEU A 399 0.88 17.15 -18.06
CA LEU A 399 -0.26 16.49 -18.68
C LEU A 399 -0.12 16.63 -20.20
N CYS A 400 -0.08 15.51 -20.90
CA CYS A 400 0.14 15.49 -22.36
C CYS A 400 -0.93 14.68 -23.07
N THR A 401 -1.15 15.01 -24.35
CA THR A 401 -1.80 14.13 -25.35
C THR A 401 -0.73 13.49 -26.23
N VAL A 402 -1.08 12.35 -26.81
CA VAL A 402 -0.21 11.58 -27.72
C VAL A 402 -0.98 11.32 -29.01
N ASP A 403 -0.39 11.72 -30.13
CA ASP A 403 -0.86 11.31 -31.44
C ASP A 403 -0.48 9.83 -31.66
N ILE A 404 -1.48 8.97 -31.82
CA ILE A 404 -1.28 7.52 -31.88
C ILE A 404 -0.66 7.05 -33.22
N GLU A 405 -0.70 7.88 -34.26
CA GLU A 405 -0.14 7.55 -35.58
C GLU A 405 1.33 7.96 -35.69
N THR A 406 1.68 9.13 -35.12
CA THR A 406 3.03 9.69 -35.22
C THR A 406 3.88 9.47 -33.98
N GLY A 407 3.25 9.22 -32.83
CA GLY A 407 3.89 9.14 -31.51
C GLY A 407 4.30 10.50 -30.94
N GLU A 408 3.94 11.60 -31.62
CA GLU A 408 4.23 12.95 -31.13
C GLU A 408 3.38 13.31 -29.91
N ARG A 409 3.97 14.10 -29.02
CA ARG A 409 3.33 14.55 -27.77
C ARG A 409 3.07 16.05 -27.80
N GLU A 410 1.89 16.42 -27.35
CA GLU A 410 1.54 17.80 -27.08
C GLU A 410 1.38 18.01 -25.56
N THR A 411 2.12 18.93 -24.99
CA THR A 411 1.97 19.29 -23.59
C THR A 411 0.79 20.23 -23.43
N ILE A 412 -0.21 19.80 -22.69
CA ILE A 412 -1.42 20.57 -22.41
C ILE A 412 -1.25 21.45 -21.16
N ALA A 413 -0.64 20.90 -20.09
CA ALA A 413 -0.38 21.65 -18.87
C ALA A 413 0.91 21.20 -18.19
N ILE A 414 1.56 22.14 -17.49
CA ILE A 414 2.67 21.88 -16.54
C ILE A 414 2.15 22.19 -15.14
N LEU A 415 2.29 21.24 -14.23
CA LEU A 415 1.76 21.29 -12.89
C LEU A 415 2.88 21.28 -11.82
N PRO A 416 2.65 21.85 -10.63
CA PRO A 416 3.68 22.03 -9.62
C PRO A 416 3.93 20.77 -8.78
N GLY A 417 4.21 19.61 -9.41
CA GLY A 417 4.48 18.37 -8.71
C GLY A 417 4.67 17.18 -9.66
N PHE A 418 5.09 16.06 -9.11
CA PHE A 418 5.20 14.81 -9.84
C PHE A 418 3.78 14.28 -10.11
N THR A 419 3.37 14.33 -11.38
CA THR A 419 2.00 14.00 -11.79
C THR A 419 1.76 12.49 -11.73
N ARG A 420 0.70 12.06 -11.01
CA ARG A 420 0.32 10.65 -10.89
C ARG A 420 -1.15 10.52 -10.51
N GLY A 421 -1.87 9.65 -11.21
CA GLY A 421 -3.32 9.57 -11.09
C GLY A 421 -4.02 10.57 -12.00
N LEU A 422 -4.87 10.06 -12.93
CA LEU A 422 -5.55 10.85 -13.94
C LEU A 422 -6.97 10.32 -14.17
N SER A 423 -7.95 11.20 -14.00
CA SER A 423 -9.34 10.89 -14.30
C SER A 423 -10.05 12.11 -14.90
N PHE A 424 -11.12 11.89 -15.66
CA PHE A 424 -11.80 12.94 -16.40
C PHE A 424 -13.29 13.03 -16.09
N VAL A 425 -13.82 14.24 -16.14
CA VAL A 425 -15.26 14.51 -16.27
C VAL A 425 -15.42 15.60 -17.31
N ALA A 426 -16.09 15.28 -18.42
CA ALA A 426 -16.23 16.20 -19.56
C ALA A 426 -14.87 16.80 -19.98
N ASN A 427 -14.73 18.12 -19.94
CA ASN A 427 -13.50 18.83 -20.28
C ASN A 427 -12.58 19.11 -19.07
N VAL A 428 -12.79 18.48 -17.93
CA VAL A 428 -11.94 18.64 -16.75
C VAL A 428 -11.13 17.37 -16.49
N ALA A 429 -9.81 17.53 -16.44
CA ALA A 429 -8.87 16.50 -15.96
C ALA A 429 -8.59 16.71 -14.47
N PHE A 430 -8.78 15.68 -13.64
CA PHE A 430 -8.31 15.65 -12.27
C PHE A 430 -6.96 14.93 -12.24
N VAL A 431 -5.92 15.66 -11.87
CA VAL A 431 -4.53 15.20 -11.87
C VAL A 431 -3.99 15.18 -10.44
N GLY A 432 -3.55 14.01 -10.00
CA GLY A 432 -2.86 13.86 -8.72
C GLY A 432 -1.41 14.33 -8.81
N LEU A 433 -0.94 15.01 -7.77
CA LEU A 433 0.44 15.48 -7.64
C LEU A 433 1.08 14.95 -6.37
N SER A 434 2.35 14.59 -6.47
CA SER A 434 3.20 14.15 -5.36
C SER A 434 4.39 15.07 -5.17
N LYS A 435 4.84 15.21 -3.91
CA LYS A 435 6.14 15.79 -3.59
C LYS A 435 7.22 14.78 -3.99
N VAL A 436 8.15 15.19 -4.83
CA VAL A 436 9.25 14.33 -5.27
C VAL A 436 10.28 14.21 -4.13
N ARG A 437 10.68 12.98 -3.83
CA ARG A 437 11.85 12.75 -2.96
C ARG A 437 13.11 12.92 -3.80
N GLU A 438 13.85 14.01 -3.58
CA GLU A 438 15.03 14.38 -4.38
C GLU A 438 16.07 13.27 -4.48
N THR A 439 16.25 12.50 -3.41
CA THR A 439 17.21 11.40 -3.37
C THR A 439 16.86 10.20 -4.27
N VAL A 440 15.58 10.00 -4.61
CA VAL A 440 15.13 8.87 -5.43
C VAL A 440 14.96 9.26 -6.90
N PHE A 441 14.68 10.55 -7.16
CA PHE A 441 14.32 11.07 -8.48
C PHE A 441 15.31 12.12 -8.98
N ASP A 442 16.54 12.09 -8.49
CA ASP A 442 17.61 12.97 -8.99
C ASP A 442 17.81 12.80 -10.51
N GLY A 443 18.08 13.91 -11.19
CA GLY A 443 18.27 13.94 -12.64
C GLY A 443 16.99 14.08 -13.49
N LEU A 444 15.80 14.07 -12.89
CA LEU A 444 14.57 14.36 -13.63
C LEU A 444 14.41 15.86 -13.93
N PRO A 445 13.81 16.24 -15.07
CA PRO A 445 13.57 17.65 -15.40
C PRO A 445 12.85 18.43 -14.30
N ILE A 446 11.87 17.81 -13.63
CA ILE A 446 11.12 18.45 -12.54
C ILE A 446 12.00 18.79 -11.32
N THR A 447 13.09 18.04 -11.09
CA THR A 447 13.99 18.31 -9.95
C THR A 447 14.94 19.48 -10.22
N GLN A 448 15.07 19.90 -11.47
CA GLN A 448 15.89 21.04 -11.87
C GLN A 448 15.13 22.38 -11.78
N ALA A 449 13.80 22.33 -11.64
CA ALA A 449 12.98 23.53 -11.49
C ALA A 449 13.01 24.02 -10.03
N ASP A 450 13.21 25.32 -9.85
CA ASP A 450 13.26 26.00 -8.53
C ASP A 450 11.85 26.27 -7.94
N THR A 451 10.86 25.43 -8.33
CA THR A 451 9.47 25.58 -7.93
C THR A 451 9.15 24.58 -6.81
N PRO A 452 8.55 25.03 -5.70
CA PRO A 452 8.06 24.11 -4.66
C PRO A 452 7.10 23.07 -5.24
N ARG A 453 7.28 21.81 -4.85
CA ARG A 453 6.45 20.70 -5.30
C ARG A 453 5.31 20.46 -4.33
N GLU A 454 4.12 20.36 -4.87
CA GLU A 454 2.89 20.23 -4.11
C GLU A 454 2.36 18.79 -4.16
N CYS A 455 1.53 18.43 -3.17
CA CYS A 455 0.84 17.14 -3.11
C CYS A 455 -0.66 17.36 -2.96
N GLY A 456 -1.45 16.76 -3.86
CA GLY A 456 -2.90 16.92 -3.87
C GLY A 456 -3.51 16.61 -5.22
N VAL A 457 -4.67 17.20 -5.53
CA VAL A 457 -5.38 17.02 -6.79
C VAL A 457 -5.65 18.38 -7.45
N TRP A 458 -5.28 18.49 -8.71
CA TRP A 458 -5.51 19.67 -9.56
C TRP A 458 -6.59 19.37 -10.59
N ALA A 459 -7.51 20.30 -10.76
CA ALA A 459 -8.49 20.30 -11.83
C ALA A 459 -7.98 21.20 -12.98
N VAL A 460 -7.84 20.63 -14.16
CA VAL A 460 -7.29 21.28 -15.37
C VAL A 460 -8.31 21.24 -16.48
N ASP A 461 -8.53 22.37 -17.16
CA ASP A 461 -9.30 22.41 -18.41
C ASP A 461 -8.46 21.80 -19.53
N ILE A 462 -8.95 20.71 -20.14
CA ILE A 462 -8.20 19.98 -21.18
C ILE A 462 -8.09 20.71 -22.51
N ASN A 463 -8.90 21.76 -22.75
CA ASN A 463 -8.88 22.55 -23.97
C ASN A 463 -7.90 23.72 -23.89
N THR A 464 -7.73 24.31 -22.69
CA THR A 464 -6.88 25.49 -22.49
C THR A 464 -5.60 25.18 -21.74
N GLY A 465 -5.53 24.08 -20.99
CA GLY A 465 -4.42 23.74 -20.10
C GLY A 465 -4.42 24.55 -18.80
N GLU A 466 -5.43 25.39 -18.57
CA GLU A 466 -5.52 26.22 -17.37
C GLU A 466 -5.90 25.39 -16.14
N THR A 467 -5.25 25.66 -15.01
CA THR A 467 -5.67 25.14 -13.71
C THR A 467 -6.93 25.87 -13.23
N LEU A 468 -8.03 25.15 -13.16
CA LEU A 468 -9.33 25.66 -12.71
C LEU A 468 -9.45 25.74 -11.19
N GLY A 469 -8.74 24.87 -10.49
CA GLY A 469 -8.74 24.79 -9.04
C GLY A 469 -7.91 23.62 -8.54
N PHE A 470 -7.70 23.56 -7.21
CA PHE A 470 -6.95 22.46 -6.59
C PHE A 470 -7.41 22.20 -5.15
N MET A 471 -7.12 21.00 -4.69
CA MET A 471 -7.05 20.62 -3.28
C MET A 471 -5.65 20.06 -3.02
N ARG A 472 -4.93 20.59 -2.04
CA ARG A 472 -3.58 20.13 -1.67
C ARG A 472 -3.50 19.78 -0.19
N PHE A 473 -2.68 18.79 0.12
CA PHE A 473 -2.34 18.43 1.48
C PHE A 473 -1.19 19.30 2.00
N GLU A 474 -1.31 19.76 3.24
CA GLU A 474 -0.27 20.59 3.89
C GLU A 474 0.62 19.76 4.82
N GLY A 475 0.05 18.69 5.38
CA GLY A 475 0.70 17.84 6.38
C GLY A 475 1.47 16.64 5.82
N SER A 476 1.18 15.49 6.40
CA SER A 476 1.95 14.25 6.24
C SER A 476 1.72 13.52 4.91
N VAL A 477 0.71 13.90 4.12
CA VAL A 477 0.46 13.29 2.80
C VAL A 477 1.42 13.92 1.79
N THR A 478 2.37 13.15 1.33
CA THR A 478 3.40 13.61 0.38
C THR A 478 3.29 12.94 -0.99
N GLU A 479 2.45 11.90 -1.10
CA GLU A 479 2.31 11.11 -2.32
C GLU A 479 0.83 10.83 -2.63
N ILE A 480 0.42 11.14 -3.86
CA ILE A 480 -0.81 10.65 -4.48
C ILE A 480 -0.43 9.54 -5.45
N PHE A 481 -1.15 8.43 -5.39
CA PHE A 481 -0.87 7.30 -6.27
C PHE A 481 -1.85 7.23 -7.46
N GLU A 482 -3.16 7.30 -7.19
CA GLU A 482 -4.18 7.30 -8.22
C GLU A 482 -5.33 8.23 -7.84
N VAL A 483 -6.03 8.74 -8.86
CA VAL A 483 -7.24 9.56 -8.74
C VAL A 483 -8.31 8.95 -9.61
N ALA A 484 -9.46 8.63 -9.02
CA ALA A 484 -10.62 8.14 -9.74
C ALA A 484 -11.86 9.00 -9.45
N VAL A 485 -12.61 9.32 -10.49
CA VAL A 485 -13.87 10.04 -10.38
C VAL A 485 -15.00 9.08 -10.02
N ILE A 486 -15.81 9.45 -9.04
CA ILE A 486 -17.07 8.80 -8.68
C ILE A 486 -18.20 9.65 -9.24
N ASN A 487 -18.66 9.31 -10.45
CA ASN A 487 -19.70 10.04 -11.15
C ASN A 487 -21.07 9.87 -10.48
N GLY A 488 -21.86 10.94 -10.44
CA GLY A 488 -23.23 10.92 -9.94
C GLY A 488 -23.35 10.76 -8.42
N SER A 489 -22.26 10.85 -7.69
CA SER A 489 -22.24 10.81 -6.23
C SER A 489 -21.50 12.02 -5.67
N VAL A 490 -22.16 12.75 -4.79
CA VAL A 490 -21.62 13.96 -4.15
C VAL A 490 -21.11 13.67 -2.74
N TRP A 491 -21.68 12.64 -2.11
CA TRP A 491 -21.30 12.23 -0.75
C TRP A 491 -21.17 10.71 -0.62
N PRO A 492 -20.22 10.10 -1.36
CA PRO A 492 -19.98 8.68 -1.26
C PRO A 492 -19.38 8.30 0.09
N GLU A 493 -19.68 7.09 0.53
CA GLU A 493 -19.03 6.41 1.65
C GLU A 493 -18.42 5.10 1.18
N LEU A 494 -17.34 4.67 1.81
CA LEU A 494 -16.74 3.36 1.60
C LEU A 494 -16.51 2.69 2.96
N VAL A 495 -17.05 1.49 3.10
CA VAL A 495 -16.93 0.70 4.33
C VAL A 495 -15.72 -0.22 4.23
N GLU A 496 -14.83 -0.13 5.20
CA GLU A 496 -13.63 -0.96 5.28
C GLU A 496 -14.00 -2.44 5.52
N PRO A 497 -13.28 -3.39 4.90
CA PRO A 497 -13.48 -4.81 5.18
C PRO A 497 -13.30 -5.12 6.67
N GLY A 498 -14.28 -5.82 7.26
CA GLY A 498 -14.27 -6.17 8.67
C GLY A 498 -14.82 -5.08 9.62
N ALA A 499 -15.30 -3.96 9.10
CA ALA A 499 -16.05 -2.99 9.90
C ALA A 499 -17.41 -3.56 10.34
N ASP A 500 -17.91 -3.14 11.51
CA ASP A 500 -19.20 -3.63 12.07
C ASP A 500 -20.36 -3.49 11.09
N ALA A 501 -20.40 -2.44 10.29
CA ALA A 501 -21.40 -2.22 9.25
C ALA A 501 -21.45 -3.33 8.18
N THR A 502 -20.43 -4.19 8.09
CA THR A 502 -20.41 -5.35 7.19
C THR A 502 -21.17 -6.56 7.73
N ASN A 503 -21.42 -6.62 9.05
CA ASN A 503 -22.01 -7.78 9.70
C ASN A 503 -23.45 -8.04 9.25
N ASP A 504 -24.23 -6.98 8.98
CA ASP A 504 -25.64 -7.05 8.59
C ASP A 504 -25.89 -6.58 7.14
N ALA A 505 -24.83 -6.46 6.33
CA ALA A 505 -24.92 -6.02 4.94
C ALA A 505 -25.03 -7.21 3.96
N PHE A 506 -26.23 -7.75 3.82
CA PHE A 506 -26.51 -8.87 2.93
C PHE A 506 -26.96 -8.39 1.55
N VAL A 507 -26.47 -9.05 0.49
CA VAL A 507 -26.96 -8.88 -0.88
C VAL A 507 -27.43 -10.24 -1.37
N LEU A 508 -28.71 -10.34 -1.61
CA LEU A 508 -29.36 -11.55 -2.10
C LEU A 508 -29.87 -11.32 -3.53
N SER A 509 -30.07 -12.41 -4.26
CA SER A 509 -30.75 -12.34 -5.55
C SER A 509 -32.21 -11.90 -5.36
N ASP A 510 -32.81 -11.30 -6.40
CA ASP A 510 -34.23 -10.91 -6.37
C ASP A 510 -35.17 -12.09 -6.08
N GLU A 511 -34.77 -13.31 -6.48
CA GLU A 511 -35.50 -14.52 -6.19
C GLU A 511 -35.46 -14.86 -4.69
N ALA A 512 -34.26 -14.81 -4.09
CA ALA A 512 -34.09 -15.09 -2.65
C ALA A 512 -34.75 -14.00 -1.79
N LEU A 513 -34.73 -12.72 -2.23
CA LEU A 513 -35.39 -11.62 -1.50
C LEU A 513 -36.90 -11.80 -1.35
N ARG A 514 -37.56 -12.52 -2.28
CA ARG A 514 -39.01 -12.81 -2.17
C ARG A 514 -39.33 -13.77 -1.03
N ASP A 515 -38.35 -14.60 -0.62
CA ASP A 515 -38.52 -15.61 0.43
C ASP A 515 -38.02 -15.12 1.81
N VAL A 516 -37.43 -13.91 1.87
CA VAL A 516 -36.99 -13.34 3.14
C VAL A 516 -38.22 -12.93 3.96
N VAL A 517 -38.38 -13.58 5.10
CA VAL A 517 -39.41 -13.21 6.09
C VAL A 517 -38.98 -11.93 6.79
N GLN A 518 -39.76 -10.86 6.63
CA GLN A 518 -39.52 -9.63 7.39
C GLN A 518 -39.73 -9.92 8.87
N ALA A 519 -38.77 -9.53 9.71
CA ALA A 519 -38.96 -9.55 11.15
C ALA A 519 -40.17 -8.62 11.46
N THR A 520 -41.25 -9.21 11.92
CA THR A 520 -42.34 -8.42 12.49
C THR A 520 -41.76 -7.73 13.73
N ASP A 521 -41.88 -6.42 13.80
CA ASP A 521 -41.57 -5.65 15.00
C ASP A 521 -42.20 -6.37 16.17
N ALA A 522 -41.36 -6.93 17.04
CA ALA A 522 -41.83 -7.45 18.32
C ALA A 522 -42.17 -6.23 19.15
N GLU A 523 -43.42 -5.80 19.09
CA GLU A 523 -44.02 -4.93 20.07
C GLU A 523 -43.95 -5.64 21.42
N GLY A 524 -43.23 -5.06 22.36
CA GLY A 524 -43.18 -5.51 23.73
C GLY A 524 -42.26 -4.64 24.57
#